data_c8cb89ecefc069e451894e7526ccc580
#
_entry.id   c8cb89ecefc069e451894e7526ccc580
#
_cell.length_a   1.000
_cell.length_b   1.000
_cell.length_c   1.000
_cell.angle_alpha   90.00
_cell.angle_beta   90.00
_cell.angle_gamma   90.00
#
_symmetry.space_group_name_H-M   'P 1'
#
loop_
_entity.id
_entity.type
_entity.pdbx_description
1 polymer ?
#
loop_
_entity_poly.entity_id
_entity_poly.type
_entity_poly.pdbx_seq_one_letter_code
_entity_poly.pdbx_strand_id
1 'polypeptide(L)'
;MNRKKQEILNLLKTHFALITLFLFIASCTQTYTPTKYSIEQFYQNNQIGGGAFSDDETKLLVRSNESGIFNVYEIDIASGEKTQKTFSEKESFFAIDYLPGTNQILYSADKGGNELSHIYLMNEDGTTTDLTPGENEKARFAGWSKDKKSMYFTSNKRNPQFFDFYKMNIETWESEMLY
;
A
#
# COMPACT_ATOMS: atom_id res chain seq x y z
N MET A 1 62.69 -49.83 -0.13
CA MET A 1 61.99 -48.84 0.72
C MET A 1 61.96 -49.35 2.14
N ASN A 2 62.46 -48.59 3.12
CA ASN A 2 62.75 -49.08 4.48
C ASN A 2 61.42 -49.39 5.21
N ARG A 3 61.27 -50.59 5.78
CA ARG A 3 60.05 -51.09 6.47
C ARG A 3 59.45 -50.08 7.48
N LYS A 4 60.31 -49.37 8.20
CA LYS A 4 59.89 -48.29 9.13
C LYS A 4 59.22 -47.11 8.40
N LYS A 5 59.66 -46.74 7.20
CA LYS A 5 59.03 -45.66 6.40
C LYS A 5 57.61 -46.02 5.93
N GLN A 6 57.40 -47.29 5.61
CA GLN A 6 56.09 -47.80 5.18
C GLN A 6 55.07 -47.83 6.37
N GLU A 7 55.54 -48.22 7.54
CA GLU A 7 54.69 -48.23 8.75
C GLU A 7 54.25 -46.81 9.17
N ILE A 8 55.18 -45.86 9.12
CA ILE A 8 54.89 -44.43 9.40
C ILE A 8 53.90 -43.88 8.35
N LEU A 9 54.06 -44.18 7.07
CA LEU A 9 53.16 -43.74 6.01
C LEU A 9 51.75 -44.32 6.14
N ASN A 10 51.63 -45.58 6.56
CA ASN A 10 50.33 -46.19 6.81
C ASN A 10 49.64 -45.58 8.03
N LEU A 11 50.43 -45.31 9.10
CA LEU A 11 49.92 -44.65 10.31
C LEU A 11 49.35 -43.22 10.00
N LEU A 12 50.09 -42.43 9.18
CA LEU A 12 49.66 -41.12 8.74
C LEU A 12 48.41 -41.19 7.88
N LYS A 13 48.25 -42.16 6.98
CA LYS A 13 47.04 -42.34 6.18
C LYS A 13 45.82 -42.70 7.03
N THR A 14 45.98 -43.55 8.03
CA THR A 14 44.87 -43.91 8.95
C THR A 14 44.44 -42.75 9.82
N HIS A 15 45.38 -41.95 10.35
CA HIS A 15 45.03 -40.76 11.11
C HIS A 15 44.36 -39.67 10.24
N PHE A 16 44.84 -39.50 9.00
CA PHE A 16 44.21 -38.55 8.06
C PHE A 16 42.79 -39.00 7.67
N ALA A 17 42.56 -40.30 7.46
CA ALA A 17 41.23 -40.84 7.18
C ALA A 17 40.30 -40.69 8.38
N LEU A 18 40.78 -40.88 9.63
CA LEU A 18 39.99 -40.65 10.83
C LEU A 18 39.65 -39.18 11.06
N ILE A 19 40.56 -38.27 10.81
CA ILE A 19 40.34 -36.81 10.91
C ILE A 19 39.31 -36.33 9.88
N THR A 20 39.41 -36.80 8.61
CA THR A 20 38.44 -36.51 7.60
C THR A 20 37.06 -37.06 7.94
N LEU A 21 36.96 -38.29 8.45
CA LEU A 21 35.68 -38.85 8.89
C LEU A 21 35.06 -38.05 10.05
N PHE A 22 35.88 -37.59 11.00
CA PHE A 22 35.42 -36.79 12.14
C PHE A 22 34.92 -35.41 11.71
N LEU A 23 35.55 -34.78 10.70
CA LEU A 23 35.11 -33.51 10.13
C LEU A 23 33.76 -33.65 9.39
N PHE A 24 33.50 -34.79 8.76
CA PHE A 24 32.21 -35.04 8.10
C PHE A 24 31.07 -35.26 9.11
N ILE A 25 31.36 -35.83 10.27
CA ILE A 25 30.34 -36.07 11.32
C ILE A 25 29.98 -34.78 12.07
N ALA A 26 30.93 -33.84 12.20
CA ALA A 26 30.72 -32.55 12.85
C ALA A 26 29.91 -31.51 11.98
N SER A 27 29.70 -31.81 10.70
CA SER A 27 29.08 -30.86 9.75
C SER A 27 27.55 -30.85 9.73
N CYS A 28 26.85 -31.63 10.55
CA CYS A 28 25.40 -31.79 10.47
C CYS A 28 24.68 -31.70 11.81
N THR A 29 24.75 -30.56 12.49
CA THR A 29 23.86 -30.32 13.66
C THR A 29 23.32 -28.89 13.72
N GLN A 30 23.07 -28.24 12.58
CA GLN A 30 22.24 -27.06 12.59
C GLN A 30 20.76 -27.51 12.50
N THR A 31 20.17 -27.76 13.66
CA THR A 31 18.71 -27.97 13.75
C THR A 31 18.04 -26.64 13.43
N TYR A 32 17.59 -26.50 12.18
CA TYR A 32 16.71 -25.39 11.81
C TYR A 32 15.36 -25.59 12.51
N THR A 33 15.09 -24.78 13.52
CA THR A 33 13.75 -24.67 14.11
C THR A 33 13.00 -23.58 13.36
N PRO A 34 11.99 -23.93 12.56
CA PRO A 34 11.19 -22.93 11.86
C PRO A 34 10.50 -22.02 12.87
N THR A 35 10.52 -20.71 12.60
CA THR A 35 9.80 -19.74 13.40
C THR A 35 8.32 -20.06 13.34
N LYS A 36 7.69 -20.28 14.50
CA LYS A 36 6.25 -20.48 14.61
C LYS A 36 5.60 -19.11 14.79
N TYR A 37 4.71 -18.76 13.87
CA TYR A 37 3.89 -17.56 13.96
C TYR A 37 2.51 -17.95 14.53
N SER A 38 1.95 -17.09 15.38
CA SER A 38 0.56 -17.25 15.83
C SER A 38 -0.40 -16.73 14.74
N ILE A 39 -1.67 -17.15 14.81
CA ILE A 39 -2.70 -16.66 13.87
C ILE A 39 -2.82 -15.13 13.98
N GLU A 40 -2.75 -14.58 15.18
CA GLU A 40 -2.82 -13.16 15.46
C GLU A 40 -1.70 -12.40 14.74
N GLN A 41 -0.47 -12.94 14.70
CA GLN A 41 0.65 -12.31 14.00
C GLN A 41 0.43 -12.21 12.49
N PHE A 42 -0.30 -13.15 11.87
CA PHE A 42 -0.67 -13.07 10.45
C PHE A 42 -1.71 -11.98 10.17
N TYR A 43 -2.56 -11.63 11.15
CA TYR A 43 -3.58 -10.59 11.00
C TYR A 43 -3.10 -9.19 11.44
N GLN A 44 -1.93 -9.07 12.04
CA GLN A 44 -1.33 -7.77 12.43
C GLN A 44 -0.63 -7.03 11.29
N ASN A 45 -0.85 -7.43 10.05
CA ASN A 45 -0.22 -6.80 8.89
C ASN A 45 -0.89 -5.46 8.58
N ASN A 46 -0.15 -4.37 8.74
CA ASN A 46 -0.55 -3.08 8.20
C ASN A 46 -0.43 -3.11 6.67
N GLN A 47 -1.51 -2.75 6.00
CA GLN A 47 -1.54 -2.60 4.55
C GLN A 47 -1.42 -1.13 4.21
N ILE A 48 -0.42 -0.80 3.40
CA ILE A 48 -0.24 0.54 2.83
C ILE A 48 -0.36 0.40 1.32
N GLY A 49 -1.13 1.29 0.69
CA GLY A 49 -1.31 1.24 -0.75
C GLY A 49 -1.92 2.52 -1.31
N GLY A 50 -2.01 2.56 -2.63
CA GLY A 50 -2.32 3.78 -3.36
C GLY A 50 -1.12 4.72 -3.28
N GLY A 51 -1.21 5.87 -3.91
CA GLY A 51 -0.19 6.89 -3.76
C GLY A 51 -0.30 7.96 -4.81
N ALA A 52 -0.25 9.20 -4.33
CA ALA A 52 -0.09 10.38 -5.16
C ALA A 52 0.93 11.28 -4.49
N PHE A 53 1.83 11.85 -5.27
CA PHE A 53 2.76 12.87 -4.77
C PHE A 53 2.07 14.24 -4.75
N SER A 54 2.43 15.06 -3.76
CA SER A 54 2.14 16.50 -3.82
C SER A 54 2.83 17.13 -5.05
N ASP A 55 2.35 18.30 -5.51
CA ASP A 55 2.90 18.96 -6.70
C ASP A 55 4.40 19.28 -6.57
N ASP A 56 4.91 19.48 -5.35
CA ASP A 56 6.33 19.70 -5.04
C ASP A 56 7.12 18.41 -4.75
N GLU A 57 6.46 17.24 -4.84
CA GLU A 57 7.01 15.91 -4.57
C GLU A 57 7.60 15.72 -3.16
N THR A 58 7.25 16.60 -2.21
CA THR A 58 7.74 16.48 -0.82
C THR A 58 6.91 15.56 0.03
N LYS A 59 5.68 15.22 -0.40
CA LYS A 59 4.71 14.40 0.33
C LYS A 59 4.14 13.31 -0.54
N LEU A 60 3.83 12.16 0.09
CA LEU A 60 3.16 11.04 -0.54
C LEU A 60 1.85 10.76 0.20
N LEU A 61 0.74 10.84 -0.53
CA LEU A 61 -0.58 10.50 -0.04
C LEU A 61 -0.83 9.00 -0.19
N VAL A 62 -1.19 8.30 0.88
CA VAL A 62 -1.43 6.84 0.89
C VAL A 62 -2.68 6.49 1.70
N ARG A 63 -3.20 5.29 1.50
CA ARG A 63 -4.12 4.66 2.45
C ARG A 63 -3.37 3.67 3.33
N SER A 64 -3.78 3.55 4.59
CA SER A 64 -3.28 2.52 5.51
C SER A 64 -4.40 2.06 6.45
N ASN A 65 -4.37 0.77 6.84
CA ASN A 65 -5.30 0.21 7.81
C ASN A 65 -4.70 0.11 9.23
N GLU A 66 -3.63 0.83 9.51
CA GLU A 66 -2.96 0.77 10.83
C GLU A 66 -3.81 1.28 11.99
N SER A 67 -4.82 2.12 11.71
CA SER A 67 -5.83 2.55 12.69
C SER A 67 -6.98 1.55 12.88
N GLY A 68 -6.86 0.32 12.31
CA GLY A 68 -7.87 -0.73 12.36
C GLY A 68 -8.76 -0.81 11.11
N ILE A 69 -8.91 0.29 10.40
CA ILE A 69 -9.63 0.42 9.12
C ILE A 69 -8.84 1.33 8.19
N PHE A 70 -9.08 1.23 6.88
CA PHE A 70 -8.38 2.11 5.95
C PHE A 70 -8.73 3.58 6.17
N ASN A 71 -7.69 4.36 6.40
CA ASN A 71 -7.71 5.81 6.46
C ASN A 71 -6.64 6.39 5.52
N VAL A 72 -6.75 7.68 5.23
CA VAL A 72 -5.79 8.42 4.42
C VAL A 72 -4.67 8.95 5.30
N TYR A 73 -3.44 8.77 4.84
CA TYR A 73 -2.21 9.23 5.49
C TYR A 73 -1.36 10.00 4.50
N GLU A 74 -0.57 10.90 5.01
CA GLU A 74 0.44 11.66 4.30
C GLU A 74 1.81 11.29 4.87
N ILE A 75 2.76 10.96 4.00
CA ILE A 75 4.15 10.63 4.35
C ILE A 75 5.04 11.76 3.85
N ASP A 76 5.78 12.41 4.74
CA ASP A 76 6.86 13.32 4.37
C ASP A 76 8.03 12.52 3.79
N ILE A 77 8.43 12.84 2.57
CA ILE A 77 9.43 12.04 1.81
C ILE A 77 10.83 12.17 2.44
N ALA A 78 11.17 13.32 3.00
CA ALA A 78 12.50 13.56 3.54
C ALA A 78 12.72 12.90 4.90
N SER A 79 11.71 12.95 5.78
CA SER A 79 11.78 12.39 7.14
C SER A 79 11.22 10.98 7.25
N GLY A 80 10.32 10.57 6.33
CA GLY A 80 9.53 9.36 6.45
C GLY A 80 8.42 9.46 7.50
N GLU A 81 8.20 10.64 8.08
CA GLU A 81 7.13 10.87 9.05
C GLU A 81 5.77 10.68 8.39
N LYS A 82 4.90 9.94 9.07
CA LYS A 82 3.55 9.64 8.58
C LYS A 82 2.51 10.32 9.46
N THR A 83 1.65 11.12 8.82
CA THR A 83 0.57 11.87 9.46
C THR A 83 -0.79 11.33 8.98
N GLN A 84 -1.66 10.95 9.92
CA GLN A 84 -3.04 10.55 9.61
C GLN A 84 -3.86 11.77 9.22
N LYS A 85 -4.57 11.71 8.08
CA LYS A 85 -5.38 12.81 7.55
C LYS A 85 -6.87 12.60 7.79
N THR A 86 -7.34 11.35 7.77
CA THR A 86 -8.75 11.00 8.02
C THR A 86 -8.87 10.05 9.22
N PHE A 87 -9.99 10.12 9.94
CA PHE A 87 -10.18 9.43 11.23
C PHE A 87 -11.48 8.64 11.24
N SER A 88 -11.74 7.87 10.18
CA SER A 88 -12.89 6.98 10.14
C SER A 88 -12.71 5.79 11.08
N GLU A 89 -13.79 5.39 11.74
CA GLU A 89 -13.86 4.19 12.58
C GLU A 89 -14.81 3.13 12.00
N LYS A 90 -15.52 3.46 10.92
CA LYS A 90 -16.58 2.60 10.35
C LYS A 90 -16.39 2.32 8.88
N GLU A 91 -16.16 3.34 8.07
CA GLU A 91 -15.99 3.23 6.62
C GLU A 91 -14.52 3.31 6.24
N SER A 92 -14.13 2.55 5.22
CA SER A 92 -12.78 2.64 4.65
C SER A 92 -12.64 3.85 3.75
N PHE A 93 -11.61 4.65 4.00
CA PHE A 93 -11.26 5.82 3.18
C PHE A 93 -10.01 5.53 2.36
N PHE A 94 -10.11 5.71 1.04
CA PHE A 94 -9.06 5.37 0.10
C PHE A 94 -8.50 6.64 -0.55
N ALA A 95 -7.21 6.91 -0.34
CA ALA A 95 -6.51 8.02 -0.96
C ALA A 95 -6.61 7.96 -2.48
N ILE A 96 -6.87 9.11 -3.12
CA ILE A 96 -6.91 9.27 -4.56
C ILE A 96 -5.72 10.12 -5.01
N ASP A 97 -5.75 11.44 -4.73
CA ASP A 97 -4.77 12.39 -5.23
C ASP A 97 -4.83 13.70 -4.43
N TYR A 98 -3.88 14.59 -4.66
CA TYR A 98 -4.00 16.00 -4.27
C TYR A 98 -4.81 16.78 -5.32
N LEU A 99 -5.56 17.78 -4.86
CA LEU A 99 -6.15 18.76 -5.78
C LEU A 99 -5.02 19.62 -6.37
N PRO A 100 -4.88 19.68 -7.69
CA PRO A 100 -3.77 20.38 -8.33
C PRO A 100 -3.56 21.82 -7.84
N GLY A 101 -2.32 22.17 -7.52
CA GLY A 101 -1.93 23.48 -7.02
C GLY A 101 -2.28 23.76 -5.56
N THR A 102 -2.71 22.74 -4.80
CA THR A 102 -3.14 22.90 -3.39
C THR A 102 -2.64 21.74 -2.51
N ASN A 103 -2.85 21.88 -1.18
CA ASN A 103 -2.68 20.77 -0.22
C ASN A 103 -3.99 20.05 0.12
N GLN A 104 -5.09 20.37 -0.56
CA GLN A 104 -6.35 19.66 -0.41
C GLN A 104 -6.23 18.27 -1.00
N ILE A 105 -6.90 17.29 -0.41
CA ILE A 105 -6.80 15.89 -0.84
C ILE A 105 -8.14 15.34 -1.30
N LEU A 106 -8.07 14.48 -2.32
CA LEU A 106 -9.20 13.68 -2.76
C LEU A 106 -9.07 12.26 -2.19
N TYR A 107 -10.19 11.75 -1.72
CA TYR A 107 -10.31 10.36 -1.31
C TYR A 107 -11.67 9.79 -1.74
N SER A 108 -11.78 8.46 -1.79
CA SER A 108 -13.06 7.79 -1.99
C SER A 108 -13.48 7.04 -0.74
N ALA A 109 -14.78 7.01 -0.52
CA ALA A 109 -15.42 6.24 0.54
C ALA A 109 -16.83 5.83 0.11
N ASP A 110 -17.32 4.73 0.69
CA ASP A 110 -18.73 4.34 0.64
C ASP A 110 -19.37 4.48 2.02
N LYS A 111 -20.64 4.20 2.15
CA LYS A 111 -21.37 4.26 3.42
C LYS A 111 -21.81 2.86 3.83
N GLY A 112 -21.27 2.37 4.95
CA GLY A 112 -21.70 1.11 5.55
C GLY A 112 -21.43 -0.12 4.68
N GLY A 113 -20.42 -0.07 3.78
CA GLY A 113 -20.06 -1.18 2.90
C GLY A 113 -21.05 -1.42 1.74
N ASN A 114 -21.82 -0.40 1.36
CA ASN A 114 -22.79 -0.50 0.25
C ASN A 114 -22.13 -0.52 -1.14
N GLU A 115 -20.80 -0.36 -1.20
CA GLU A 115 -19.99 -0.33 -2.43
C GLU A 115 -20.33 0.84 -3.39
N LEU A 116 -21.15 1.80 -2.97
CA LEU A 116 -21.48 3.02 -3.72
C LEU A 116 -20.49 4.12 -3.32
N SER A 117 -19.25 3.97 -3.77
CA SER A 117 -18.18 4.92 -3.42
C SER A 117 -18.38 6.25 -4.12
N HIS A 118 -18.23 7.33 -3.36
CA HIS A 118 -18.19 8.71 -3.85
C HIS A 118 -16.75 9.24 -3.82
N ILE A 119 -16.52 10.35 -4.49
CA ILE A 119 -15.28 11.13 -4.45
C ILE A 119 -15.49 12.31 -3.51
N TYR A 120 -14.64 12.41 -2.50
CA TYR A 120 -14.66 13.47 -1.50
C TYR A 120 -13.43 14.36 -1.64
N LEU A 121 -13.63 15.65 -1.43
CA LEU A 121 -12.55 16.62 -1.22
C LEU A 121 -12.44 16.91 0.27
N MET A 122 -11.24 16.81 0.82
CA MET A 122 -10.92 17.27 2.16
C MET A 122 -10.09 18.55 2.07
N ASN A 123 -10.59 19.60 2.68
CA ASN A 123 -9.93 20.89 2.82
C ASN A 123 -8.78 20.82 3.85
N GLU A 124 -7.91 21.82 3.85
CA GLU A 124 -6.77 21.89 4.78
C GLU A 124 -7.21 21.99 6.26
N ASP A 125 -8.40 22.53 6.52
CA ASP A 125 -9.00 22.59 7.86
C ASP A 125 -9.67 21.27 8.30
N GLY A 126 -9.61 20.23 7.46
CA GLY A 126 -10.20 18.91 7.71
C GLY A 126 -11.69 18.79 7.36
N THR A 127 -12.35 19.85 6.93
CA THR A 127 -13.72 19.77 6.42
C THR A 127 -13.78 19.01 5.10
N THR A 128 -14.87 18.30 4.85
CA THR A 128 -15.04 17.47 3.67
C THR A 128 -16.27 17.83 2.85
N THR A 129 -16.14 17.71 1.54
CA THR A 129 -17.23 17.92 0.57
C THR A 129 -17.37 16.69 -0.30
N ASP A 130 -18.59 16.15 -0.43
CA ASP A 130 -18.91 15.11 -1.41
C ASP A 130 -19.03 15.75 -2.79
N LEU A 131 -18.11 15.40 -3.70
CA LEU A 131 -18.08 15.95 -5.06
C LEU A 131 -19.02 15.18 -6.03
N THR A 132 -19.45 13.99 -5.63
CA THR A 132 -20.29 13.11 -6.47
C THR A 132 -21.49 12.58 -5.69
N PRO A 133 -22.32 13.49 -5.11
CA PRO A 133 -23.41 13.08 -4.25
C PRO A 133 -24.51 12.34 -5.02
N GLY A 134 -25.16 11.35 -4.36
CA GLY A 134 -26.28 10.59 -4.87
C GLY A 134 -26.55 9.35 -4.03
N GLU A 135 -27.82 8.95 -3.86
CA GLU A 135 -28.18 7.81 -2.99
C GLU A 135 -27.77 6.45 -3.57
N ASN A 136 -27.86 6.30 -4.89
CA ASN A 136 -27.58 5.06 -5.60
C ASN A 136 -26.46 5.23 -6.64
N GLU A 137 -25.66 6.24 -6.45
CA GLU A 137 -24.59 6.61 -7.37
C GLU A 137 -23.26 6.05 -6.91
N LYS A 138 -22.42 5.73 -7.87
CA LYS A 138 -21.05 5.32 -7.67
C LYS A 138 -20.18 6.13 -8.60
N ALA A 139 -19.10 6.69 -8.08
CA ALA A 139 -18.13 7.43 -8.86
C ALA A 139 -16.71 6.90 -8.65
N ARG A 140 -15.90 6.99 -9.69
CA ARG A 140 -14.49 6.58 -9.67
C ARG A 140 -13.66 7.63 -10.38
N PHE A 141 -12.65 8.11 -9.70
CA PHE A 141 -11.66 9.00 -10.29
C PHE A 141 -10.93 8.34 -11.46
N ALA A 142 -10.75 9.09 -12.55
CA ALA A 142 -10.08 8.62 -13.76
C ALA A 142 -8.83 9.44 -14.12
N GLY A 143 -8.64 10.62 -13.52
CA GLY A 143 -7.45 11.44 -13.74
C GLY A 143 -7.76 12.93 -13.88
N TRP A 144 -6.72 13.69 -14.12
CA TRP A 144 -6.79 15.14 -14.36
C TRP A 144 -6.72 15.46 -15.84
N SER A 145 -7.34 16.57 -16.25
CA SER A 145 -7.09 17.15 -17.57
C SER A 145 -5.63 17.62 -17.68
N LYS A 146 -5.13 17.73 -18.91
CA LYS A 146 -3.74 18.14 -19.17
C LYS A 146 -3.40 19.51 -18.56
N ASP A 147 -4.36 20.43 -18.55
CA ASP A 147 -4.22 21.78 -17.98
C ASP A 147 -4.49 21.83 -16.48
N LYS A 148 -4.78 20.67 -15.84
CA LYS A 148 -5.09 20.53 -14.42
C LYS A 148 -6.33 21.32 -13.94
N LYS A 149 -7.19 21.79 -14.85
CA LYS A 149 -8.41 22.55 -14.51
C LYS A 149 -9.66 21.70 -14.40
N SER A 150 -9.57 20.43 -14.69
CA SER A 150 -10.71 19.52 -14.61
C SER A 150 -10.31 18.14 -14.12
N MET A 151 -11.22 17.51 -13.39
CA MET A 151 -11.17 16.12 -13.00
C MET A 151 -12.00 15.28 -13.96
N TYR A 152 -11.48 14.15 -14.38
CA TYR A 152 -12.25 13.11 -15.06
C TYR A 152 -12.67 12.02 -14.07
N PHE A 153 -13.88 11.52 -14.22
CA PHE A 153 -14.38 10.42 -13.41
C PHE A 153 -15.45 9.62 -14.18
N THR A 154 -15.69 8.39 -13.76
CA THR A 154 -16.83 7.61 -14.24
C THR A 154 -17.89 7.57 -13.16
N SER A 155 -19.17 7.60 -13.56
CA SER A 155 -20.31 7.45 -12.65
C SER A 155 -21.50 6.78 -13.32
N ASN A 156 -22.28 6.05 -12.53
CA ASN A 156 -23.54 5.47 -12.93
C ASN A 156 -24.76 6.39 -12.66
N LYS A 157 -24.53 7.69 -12.40
CA LYS A 157 -25.59 8.61 -12.00
C LYS A 157 -26.73 8.75 -12.99
N ARG A 158 -26.48 8.56 -14.29
CA ARG A 158 -27.51 8.59 -15.34
C ARG A 158 -28.36 7.31 -15.33
N ASN A 159 -27.70 6.17 -15.14
CA ASN A 159 -28.33 4.86 -15.15
C ASN A 159 -27.53 3.88 -14.31
N PRO A 160 -28.12 3.22 -13.29
CA PRO A 160 -27.41 2.29 -12.41
C PRO A 160 -26.67 1.14 -13.09
N GLN A 161 -27.06 0.79 -14.32
CA GLN A 161 -26.47 -0.32 -15.08
C GLN A 161 -25.24 0.08 -15.91
N PHE A 162 -24.98 1.39 -16.10
CA PHE A 162 -23.94 1.89 -16.98
C PHE A 162 -23.09 2.94 -16.29
N PHE A 163 -21.79 2.89 -16.51
CA PHE A 163 -20.86 3.92 -16.09
C PHE A 163 -20.56 4.82 -17.28
N ASP A 164 -20.97 6.06 -17.16
CA ASP A 164 -20.66 7.10 -18.14
C ASP A 164 -19.41 7.88 -17.71
N PHE A 165 -18.76 8.54 -18.66
CA PHE A 165 -17.56 9.33 -18.44
C PHE A 165 -17.92 10.80 -18.29
N TYR A 166 -17.43 11.41 -17.23
CA TYR A 166 -17.71 12.79 -16.86
C TYR A 166 -16.42 13.60 -16.74
N LYS A 167 -16.58 14.90 -16.98
CA LYS A 167 -15.57 15.93 -16.72
C LYS A 167 -16.15 16.94 -15.73
N MET A 168 -15.42 17.24 -14.68
CA MET A 168 -15.80 18.20 -13.64
C MET A 168 -14.78 19.32 -13.58
N ASN A 169 -15.23 20.57 -13.63
CA ASN A 169 -14.39 21.74 -13.41
C ASN A 169 -14.02 21.83 -11.93
N ILE A 170 -12.71 22.02 -11.60
CA ILE A 170 -12.24 22.02 -10.21
C ILE A 170 -12.45 23.35 -9.46
N GLU A 171 -12.85 24.40 -10.15
CA GLU A 171 -13.16 25.70 -9.54
C GLU A 171 -14.65 25.81 -9.20
N THR A 172 -15.53 25.32 -10.09
CA THR A 172 -16.99 25.43 -9.94
C THR A 172 -17.67 24.16 -9.43
N TRP A 173 -16.99 23.02 -9.53
CA TRP A 173 -17.49 21.65 -9.25
C TRP A 173 -18.67 21.24 -10.15
N GLU A 174 -18.90 21.97 -11.22
CA GLU A 174 -19.89 21.58 -12.23
C GLU A 174 -19.34 20.43 -13.10
N SER A 175 -20.19 19.46 -13.37
CA SER A 175 -19.81 18.30 -14.17
C SER A 175 -20.66 18.17 -15.42
N GLU A 176 -20.02 17.78 -16.53
CA GLU A 176 -20.64 17.44 -17.80
C GLU A 176 -20.37 15.97 -18.16
N MET A 177 -21.34 15.30 -18.75
CA MET A 177 -21.18 13.95 -19.30
C MET A 177 -20.52 14.06 -20.68
N LEU A 178 -19.46 13.28 -20.89
CA LEU A 178 -18.75 13.22 -22.18
C LEU A 178 -19.20 12.04 -23.03
N TYR A 179 -19.46 10.90 -22.41
CA TYR A 179 -19.93 9.65 -23.02
C TYR A 179 -20.87 8.91 -22.06
#